data_a47afe9ade20a239c111f17363da6fde
#
_entry.id   a47afe9ade20a239c111f17363da6fde
#
_cell.length_a   1.000
_cell.length_b   1.000
_cell.length_c   1.000
_cell.angle_alpha   90.00
_cell.angle_beta   90.00
_cell.angle_gamma   90.00
#
_symmetry.space_group_name_H-M   'P 1'
#
loop_
_entity.id
_entity.type
_entity.pdbx_description
1 polymer ?
#
loop_
_entity_poly.entity_id
_entity_poly.type
_entity_poly.pdbx_seq_one_letter_code
_entity_poly.pdbx_strand_id
1 'polypeptide(L)'
;ASALKADDRIVKVGEKQIETLTDVPKAVNASNGSPIDVTVERDGKQQTFKLTPVRSSDDSRWILGAGLKQSYDLPAHVQYNLDGVGGPSAGLMLALGTVDKLSEGTLLADEDAGGDPYRSYISGTGTIDANGKVGAIGGIKYKILATGRYGARYFLAPKENCDSIVKMQAEDPALFNYYHAGQVKGEMVVIPVSTLEEAVKTVEAIKSGTPDDSLPRCGS
;
A
#
# COMPACT_ATOMS: atom_id res chain seq x y z
N ALA A 1 11.35 -3.91 -34.72
CA ALA A 1 10.13 -4.38 -34.02
C ALA A 1 10.55 -5.07 -32.73
N SER A 2 9.99 -4.72 -31.61
CA SER A 2 10.27 -5.37 -30.34
C SER A 2 9.89 -6.85 -30.42
N ALA A 3 10.82 -7.74 -30.11
CA ALA A 3 10.53 -9.17 -29.98
C ALA A 3 9.62 -9.47 -28.77
N LEU A 4 9.57 -8.53 -27.80
CA LEU A 4 8.67 -8.61 -26.66
C LEU A 4 7.25 -8.20 -27.05
N LYS A 5 6.28 -8.87 -26.47
CA LYS A 5 4.84 -8.61 -26.63
C LYS A 5 4.22 -8.21 -25.29
N ALA A 6 3.02 -7.65 -25.34
CA ALA A 6 2.19 -7.50 -24.14
C ALA A 6 1.96 -8.88 -23.50
N ASP A 7 1.89 -8.91 -22.18
CA ASP A 7 1.69 -10.11 -21.36
C ASP A 7 2.86 -11.11 -21.32
N ASP A 8 4.01 -10.78 -21.94
CA ASP A 8 5.24 -11.55 -21.71
C ASP A 8 5.68 -11.41 -20.24
N ARG A 9 5.86 -12.53 -19.55
CA ARG A 9 6.44 -12.56 -18.20
C ARG A 9 7.96 -12.71 -18.31
N ILE A 10 8.71 -11.66 -18.00
CA ILE A 10 10.18 -11.72 -17.98
C ILE A 10 10.64 -12.56 -16.79
N VAL A 11 11.34 -13.66 -17.05
CA VAL A 11 11.83 -14.58 -16.03
C VAL A 11 13.35 -14.54 -15.86
N LYS A 12 14.10 -14.11 -16.90
CA LYS A 12 15.56 -14.01 -16.82
C LYS A 12 16.06 -12.88 -17.74
N VAL A 13 17.09 -12.14 -17.29
CA VAL A 13 17.80 -11.13 -18.10
C VAL A 13 19.31 -11.37 -17.94
N GLY A 14 19.98 -11.75 -19.03
CA GLY A 14 21.35 -12.27 -18.98
C GLY A 14 21.40 -13.50 -18.07
N GLU A 15 22.28 -13.48 -17.09
CA GLU A 15 22.37 -14.57 -16.10
C GLU A 15 21.46 -14.37 -14.88
N LYS A 16 20.82 -13.19 -14.73
CA LYS A 16 20.01 -12.83 -13.57
C LYS A 16 18.58 -13.38 -13.70
N GLN A 17 18.15 -14.19 -12.73
CA GLN A 17 16.73 -14.51 -12.52
C GLN A 17 15.99 -13.27 -12.03
N ILE A 18 14.78 -13.06 -12.52
CA ILE A 18 13.96 -11.90 -12.22
C ILE A 18 12.90 -12.28 -11.19
N GLU A 19 13.01 -11.72 -10.00
CA GLU A 19 12.07 -11.91 -8.90
C GLU A 19 11.25 -10.65 -8.63
N THR A 20 11.86 -9.48 -8.87
CA THR A 20 11.23 -8.20 -8.62
C THR A 20 11.28 -7.29 -9.84
N LEU A 21 10.36 -6.31 -9.89
CA LEU A 21 10.32 -5.31 -10.96
C LEU A 21 11.64 -4.55 -11.10
N THR A 22 12.39 -4.35 -9.99
CA THR A 22 13.66 -3.62 -10.00
C THR A 22 14.84 -4.42 -10.52
N ASP A 23 14.72 -5.73 -10.64
CA ASP A 23 15.80 -6.58 -11.17
C ASP A 23 16.06 -6.36 -12.66
N VAL A 24 15.00 -6.13 -13.43
CA VAL A 24 15.11 -5.92 -14.89
C VAL A 24 15.93 -4.66 -15.19
N PRO A 25 15.62 -3.46 -14.67
CA PRO A 25 16.44 -2.28 -14.90
C PRO A 25 17.89 -2.46 -14.44
N LYS A 26 18.13 -3.12 -13.30
CA LYS A 26 19.48 -3.39 -12.81
C LYS A 26 20.28 -4.25 -13.77
N ALA A 27 19.71 -5.37 -14.24
CA ALA A 27 20.36 -6.27 -15.17
C ALA A 27 20.61 -5.62 -16.53
N VAL A 28 19.66 -4.85 -17.04
CA VAL A 28 19.78 -4.11 -18.30
C VAL A 28 20.86 -3.03 -18.22
N ASN A 29 20.95 -2.27 -17.12
CA ASN A 29 22.01 -1.28 -16.94
C ASN A 29 23.40 -1.93 -16.82
N ALA A 30 23.51 -3.08 -16.18
CA ALA A 30 24.77 -3.81 -16.05
C ALA A 30 25.33 -4.27 -17.41
N SER A 31 24.51 -4.40 -18.45
CA SER A 31 24.96 -4.74 -19.81
C SER A 31 25.73 -3.61 -20.52
N ASN A 32 25.67 -2.38 -19.99
CA ASN A 32 26.29 -1.18 -20.60
C ASN A 32 25.93 -0.99 -22.08
N GLY A 33 24.72 -1.35 -22.47
CA GLY A 33 24.23 -1.25 -23.85
C GLY A 33 24.61 -2.42 -24.75
N SER A 34 25.33 -3.41 -24.24
CA SER A 34 25.64 -4.63 -25.01
C SER A 34 24.37 -5.47 -25.18
N PRO A 35 24.24 -6.20 -26.30
CA PRO A 35 23.14 -7.13 -26.50
C PRO A 35 23.04 -8.13 -25.34
N ILE A 36 21.83 -8.30 -24.80
CA ILE A 36 21.55 -9.16 -23.64
C ILE A 36 20.41 -10.11 -23.95
N ASP A 37 20.53 -11.35 -23.49
CA ASP A 37 19.47 -12.34 -23.63
C ASP A 37 18.36 -12.08 -22.60
N VAL A 38 17.12 -11.99 -23.08
CA VAL A 38 15.93 -11.81 -22.26
C VAL A 38 15.04 -13.03 -22.46
N THR A 39 14.84 -13.81 -21.40
CA THR A 39 13.95 -14.97 -21.42
C THR A 39 12.60 -14.55 -20.84
N VAL A 40 11.56 -14.84 -21.61
CA VAL A 40 10.16 -14.61 -21.19
C VAL A 40 9.41 -15.92 -21.20
N GLU A 41 8.39 -15.98 -20.37
CA GLU A 41 7.32 -16.96 -20.44
C GLU A 41 6.16 -16.37 -21.22
N ARG A 42 5.77 -17.04 -22.29
CA ARG A 42 4.67 -16.69 -23.20
C ARG A 42 3.86 -17.95 -23.48
N ASP A 43 2.57 -17.94 -23.21
CA ASP A 43 1.67 -19.09 -23.39
C ASP A 43 2.22 -20.38 -22.71
N GLY A 44 2.75 -20.24 -21.50
CA GLY A 44 3.32 -21.34 -20.71
C GLY A 44 4.66 -21.91 -21.25
N LYS A 45 5.29 -21.25 -22.24
CA LYS A 45 6.56 -21.67 -22.83
C LYS A 45 7.62 -20.58 -22.67
N GLN A 46 8.82 -20.98 -22.30
CA GLN A 46 9.95 -20.07 -22.26
C GLN A 46 10.52 -19.81 -23.65
N GLN A 47 10.77 -18.54 -23.94
CA GLN A 47 11.38 -18.06 -25.18
C GLN A 47 12.46 -17.05 -24.81
N THR A 48 13.62 -17.15 -25.48
CA THR A 48 14.74 -16.23 -25.25
C THR A 48 14.96 -15.36 -26.47
N PHE A 49 15.05 -14.06 -26.26
CA PHE A 49 15.31 -13.05 -27.29
C PHE A 49 16.59 -12.29 -26.96
N LYS A 50 17.45 -12.12 -27.94
CA LYS A 50 18.60 -11.22 -27.82
C LYS A 50 18.17 -9.81 -28.12
N LEU A 51 18.22 -8.94 -27.12
CA LEU A 51 17.80 -7.54 -27.22
C LEU A 51 18.98 -6.61 -26.96
N THR A 52 19.03 -5.52 -27.72
CA THR A 52 20.04 -4.47 -27.54
C THR A 52 19.38 -3.31 -26.76
N PRO A 53 19.84 -3.00 -25.54
CA PRO A 53 19.35 -1.85 -24.81
C PRO A 53 19.63 -0.53 -25.53
N VAL A 54 18.76 0.44 -25.32
CA VAL A 54 18.91 1.82 -25.82
C VAL A 54 19.01 2.79 -24.65
N ARG A 55 19.56 3.98 -24.90
CA ARG A 55 19.56 5.04 -23.88
C ARG A 55 18.15 5.57 -23.63
N SER A 56 17.84 5.85 -22.38
CA SER A 56 16.63 6.58 -22.00
C SER A 56 16.65 8.01 -22.57
N SER A 57 15.51 8.66 -22.66
CA SER A 57 15.38 10.02 -23.22
C SER A 57 16.23 11.07 -22.53
N ASP A 58 16.54 10.85 -21.24
CA ASP A 58 17.43 11.70 -20.41
C ASP A 58 18.88 11.24 -20.41
N ASP A 59 19.22 10.26 -21.23
CA ASP A 59 20.54 9.62 -21.34
C ASP A 59 21.13 9.05 -20.04
N SER A 60 20.29 8.92 -19.00
CA SER A 60 20.73 8.53 -17.65
C SER A 60 20.95 7.02 -17.49
N ARG A 61 20.23 6.19 -18.26
CA ARG A 61 20.24 4.72 -18.08
C ARG A 61 19.97 3.96 -19.38
N TRP A 62 20.32 2.66 -19.36
CA TRP A 62 19.97 1.73 -20.43
C TRP A 62 18.58 1.13 -20.20
N ILE A 63 17.75 1.07 -21.26
CA ILE A 63 16.38 0.54 -21.21
C ILE A 63 16.10 -0.40 -22.36
N LEU A 64 15.12 -1.29 -22.21
CA LEU A 64 14.62 -2.16 -23.29
C LEU A 64 13.48 -1.51 -24.09
N GLY A 65 13.02 -0.31 -23.70
CA GLY A 65 11.91 0.38 -24.36
C GLY A 65 10.54 -0.29 -24.15
N ALA A 66 10.40 -1.09 -23.10
CA ALA A 66 9.16 -1.75 -22.71
C ALA A 66 8.66 -1.22 -21.35
N GLY A 67 7.36 -0.98 -21.25
CA GLY A 67 6.72 -0.73 -19.97
C GLY A 67 6.62 -2.04 -19.16
N LEU A 68 7.05 -2.02 -17.91
CA LEU A 68 7.04 -3.18 -17.04
C LEU A 68 5.96 -3.02 -15.97
N LYS A 69 5.28 -4.11 -15.66
CA LYS A 69 4.29 -4.21 -14.60
C LYS A 69 4.62 -5.45 -13.77
N GLN A 70 4.56 -5.34 -12.46
CA GLN A 70 4.68 -6.50 -11.59
C GLN A 70 3.37 -7.32 -11.65
N SER A 71 3.51 -8.64 -11.83
CA SER A 71 2.41 -9.58 -11.67
C SER A 71 2.77 -10.59 -10.57
N TYR A 72 1.76 -11.05 -9.86
CA TYR A 72 1.90 -12.05 -8.81
C TYR A 72 1.00 -13.24 -9.15
N ASP A 73 1.51 -14.46 -8.97
CA ASP A 73 0.67 -15.66 -8.94
C ASP A 73 0.02 -15.73 -7.55
N LEU A 74 -1.20 -15.24 -7.46
CA LEU A 74 -1.93 -15.20 -6.20
C LEU A 74 -2.84 -16.43 -6.11
N PRO A 75 -2.98 -17.03 -4.91
CA PRO A 75 -3.89 -18.17 -4.68
C PRO A 75 -5.37 -17.77 -4.79
N ALA A 76 -5.66 -16.47 -4.78
CA ALA A 76 -7.01 -15.93 -4.91
C ALA A 76 -7.03 -14.76 -5.88
N HIS A 77 -8.13 -14.62 -6.65
CA HIS A 77 -8.35 -13.47 -7.50
C HIS A 77 -9.01 -12.36 -6.69
N VAL A 78 -8.28 -11.25 -6.50
CA VAL A 78 -8.79 -10.06 -5.79
C VAL A 78 -8.98 -8.93 -6.78
N GLN A 79 -10.19 -8.42 -6.88
CA GLN A 79 -10.54 -7.29 -7.73
C GLN A 79 -11.09 -6.14 -6.89
N TYR A 80 -10.51 -4.96 -7.08
CA TYR A 80 -10.99 -3.72 -6.47
C TYR A 80 -11.66 -2.85 -7.53
N ASN A 81 -12.91 -2.46 -7.27
CA ASN A 81 -13.63 -1.50 -8.11
C ASN A 81 -13.51 -0.12 -7.45
N LEU A 82 -12.50 0.64 -7.86
CA LEU A 82 -12.17 1.95 -7.30
C LEU A 82 -12.27 3.01 -8.40
N ASP A 83 -13.45 3.57 -8.55
CA ASP A 83 -13.64 4.68 -9.49
C ASP A 83 -13.04 5.98 -8.93
N GLY A 84 -12.15 6.61 -9.69
CA GLY A 84 -11.57 7.90 -9.34
C GLY A 84 -10.53 7.89 -8.20
N VAL A 85 -10.17 6.72 -7.68
CA VAL A 85 -9.13 6.57 -6.65
C VAL A 85 -7.81 6.22 -7.34
N GLY A 86 -6.84 7.12 -7.24
CA GLY A 86 -5.50 6.95 -7.80
C GLY A 86 -4.40 7.03 -6.74
N GLY A 87 -3.24 6.45 -7.10
CA GLY A 87 -2.04 6.49 -6.28
C GLY A 87 -1.95 5.39 -5.22
N PRO A 88 -0.72 5.13 -4.71
CA PRO A 88 -0.42 3.97 -3.86
C PRO A 88 -0.86 4.12 -2.40
N SER A 89 -1.36 5.30 -1.99
CA SER A 89 -1.63 5.62 -0.56
C SER A 89 -2.86 4.91 0.04
N ALA A 90 -3.67 4.24 -0.78
CA ALA A 90 -4.77 3.38 -0.31
C ALA A 90 -4.32 1.93 -0.02
N GLY A 91 -3.07 1.59 -0.35
CA GLY A 91 -2.56 0.22 -0.31
C GLY A 91 -2.78 -0.49 1.02
N LEU A 92 -2.48 0.17 2.14
CA LEU A 92 -2.72 -0.40 3.48
C LEU A 92 -4.18 -0.81 3.68
N MET A 93 -5.12 0.10 3.37
CA MET A 93 -6.55 -0.16 3.60
C MET A 93 -7.11 -1.23 2.66
N LEU A 94 -6.62 -1.27 1.41
CA LEU A 94 -6.96 -2.34 0.47
C LEU A 94 -6.44 -3.69 0.93
N ALA A 95 -5.22 -3.75 1.44
CA ALA A 95 -4.64 -4.97 2.01
C ALA A 95 -5.41 -5.44 3.25
N LEU A 96 -5.77 -4.53 4.17
CA LEU A 96 -6.63 -4.86 5.32
C LEU A 96 -8.01 -5.38 4.89
N GLY A 97 -8.64 -4.73 3.92
CA GLY A 97 -9.92 -5.22 3.36
C GLY A 97 -9.80 -6.58 2.67
N THR A 98 -8.63 -6.90 2.10
CA THR A 98 -8.36 -8.24 1.55
C THR A 98 -8.24 -9.27 2.67
N VAL A 99 -7.49 -8.96 3.73
CA VAL A 99 -7.36 -9.86 4.89
C VAL A 99 -8.73 -10.09 5.52
N ASP A 100 -9.54 -9.06 5.70
CA ASP A 100 -10.92 -9.17 6.20
C ASP A 100 -11.76 -10.16 5.38
N LYS A 101 -11.72 -10.04 4.05
CA LYS A 101 -12.48 -10.90 3.13
C LYS A 101 -11.97 -12.35 3.06
N LEU A 102 -10.69 -12.58 3.35
CA LEU A 102 -10.08 -13.92 3.32
C LEU A 102 -10.06 -14.59 4.70
N SER A 103 -10.35 -13.84 5.77
CA SER A 103 -10.41 -14.36 7.14
C SER A 103 -11.79 -14.95 7.43
N GLU A 104 -11.85 -15.94 8.32
CA GLU A 104 -13.12 -16.40 8.90
C GLU A 104 -13.65 -15.33 9.87
N GLY A 105 -14.85 -14.81 9.60
CA GLY A 105 -15.43 -13.70 10.34
C GLY A 105 -14.99 -12.32 9.79
N THR A 106 -15.31 -11.24 10.50
CA THR A 106 -14.95 -9.88 10.15
C THR A 106 -13.82 -9.38 11.04
N LEU A 107 -12.87 -8.63 10.49
CA LEU A 107 -11.85 -7.93 11.30
C LEU A 107 -12.47 -6.81 12.13
N LEU A 108 -13.55 -6.20 11.66
CA LEU A 108 -14.26 -5.13 12.34
C LEU A 108 -15.32 -5.69 13.29
N ALA A 109 -15.67 -4.95 14.34
CA ALA A 109 -16.80 -5.27 15.20
C ALA A 109 -18.10 -5.16 14.39
N ASP A 110 -19.04 -6.10 14.60
CA ASP A 110 -20.38 -5.97 14.05
C ASP A 110 -21.03 -4.72 14.64
N GLU A 111 -21.70 -3.93 13.81
CA GLU A 111 -22.42 -2.72 14.24
C GLU A 111 -23.46 -3.01 15.32
N ASP A 112 -23.97 -4.24 15.36
CA ASP A 112 -24.99 -4.73 16.30
C ASP A 112 -24.41 -5.28 17.63
N ALA A 113 -23.10 -5.28 17.84
CA ALA A 113 -22.48 -5.90 19.02
C ALA A 113 -22.68 -5.13 20.35
N GLY A 114 -23.63 -4.18 20.40
CA GLY A 114 -24.03 -3.47 21.63
C GLY A 114 -22.98 -2.54 22.23
N GLY A 115 -21.94 -2.21 21.45
CA GLY A 115 -20.85 -1.32 21.82
C GLY A 115 -21.01 0.10 21.27
N ASP A 116 -19.98 0.91 21.45
CA ASP A 116 -19.86 2.23 20.85
C ASP A 116 -19.89 2.10 19.31
N PRO A 117 -20.93 2.60 18.61
CA PRO A 117 -21.07 2.45 17.15
C PRO A 117 -19.92 3.09 16.38
N TYR A 118 -19.11 3.94 17.01
CA TYR A 118 -17.96 4.59 16.39
C TYR A 118 -16.69 3.72 16.44
N ARG A 119 -16.69 2.63 17.22
CA ARG A 119 -15.55 1.70 17.28
C ARG A 119 -15.39 0.89 15.99
N SER A 120 -16.44 0.70 15.19
CA SER A 120 -16.36 0.04 13.89
C SER A 120 -15.82 0.93 12.77
N TYR A 121 -15.78 2.25 12.98
CA TYR A 121 -15.32 3.20 11.96
C TYR A 121 -13.82 3.41 12.05
N ILE A 122 -13.07 2.54 11.37
CA ILE A 122 -11.63 2.62 11.20
C ILE A 122 -11.31 3.11 9.80
N SER A 123 -10.52 4.15 9.71
CA SER A 123 -9.95 4.65 8.46
C SER A 123 -8.43 4.57 8.51
N GLY A 124 -7.77 4.87 7.41
CA GLY A 124 -6.32 4.88 7.40
C GLY A 124 -5.74 5.18 6.02
N THR A 125 -4.43 5.20 5.98
CA THR A 125 -3.66 5.42 4.76
C THR A 125 -2.29 4.79 4.88
N GLY A 126 -1.66 4.51 3.75
CA GLY A 126 -0.31 4.00 3.69
C GLY A 126 -0.05 3.36 2.33
N THR A 127 1.16 3.47 1.83
CA THR A 127 1.61 2.56 0.78
C THR A 127 1.85 1.18 1.41
N ILE A 128 1.83 0.13 0.62
CA ILE A 128 2.22 -1.20 1.08
C ILE A 128 3.11 -1.87 0.02
N ASP A 129 4.14 -2.56 0.46
CA ASP A 129 4.98 -3.36 -0.42
C ASP A 129 4.65 -4.86 -0.34
N ALA A 130 5.32 -5.68 -1.16
CA ALA A 130 5.10 -7.12 -1.21
C ALA A 130 5.48 -7.87 0.08
N ASN A 131 6.25 -7.24 0.97
CA ASN A 131 6.64 -7.78 2.27
C ASN A 131 5.69 -7.33 3.39
N GLY A 132 4.62 -6.60 3.04
CA GLY A 132 3.67 -6.04 4.00
C GLY A 132 4.18 -4.82 4.75
N LYS A 133 5.30 -4.19 4.31
CA LYS A 133 5.79 -2.95 4.91
C LYS A 133 4.91 -1.78 4.51
N VAL A 134 4.47 -1.00 5.50
CA VAL A 134 3.71 0.24 5.31
C VAL A 134 4.68 1.41 5.15
N GLY A 135 4.50 2.19 4.09
CA GLY A 135 5.34 3.36 3.81
C GLY A 135 4.58 4.68 3.86
N ALA A 136 5.35 5.76 4.03
CA ALA A 136 4.87 7.13 4.14
C ALA A 136 4.03 7.58 2.94
N ILE A 137 3.16 8.57 3.19
CA ILE A 137 2.33 9.19 2.16
C ILE A 137 2.40 10.72 2.25
N GLY A 138 2.01 11.37 1.16
CA GLY A 138 1.81 12.81 1.14
C GLY A 138 0.39 13.23 1.52
N GLY A 139 0.24 14.50 1.97
CA GLY A 139 -1.07 15.07 2.25
C GLY A 139 -1.81 14.48 3.44
N ILE A 140 -1.10 13.96 4.43
CA ILE A 140 -1.67 13.32 5.64
C ILE A 140 -2.69 14.22 6.34
N LYS A 141 -2.46 15.53 6.40
CA LYS A 141 -3.37 16.52 6.97
C LYS A 141 -4.78 16.43 6.39
N TYR A 142 -4.88 16.37 5.08
CA TYR A 142 -6.18 16.34 4.39
C TYR A 142 -6.91 15.02 4.61
N LYS A 143 -6.17 13.93 4.76
CA LYS A 143 -6.73 12.60 5.03
C LYS A 143 -7.30 12.52 6.44
N ILE A 144 -6.56 13.02 7.45
CA ILE A 144 -7.04 13.11 8.83
C ILE A 144 -8.31 13.96 8.89
N LEU A 145 -8.30 15.15 8.29
CA LEU A 145 -9.46 16.04 8.26
C LEU A 145 -10.69 15.40 7.60
N ALA A 146 -10.50 14.75 6.44
CA ALA A 146 -11.58 14.06 5.76
C ALA A 146 -12.13 12.91 6.61
N THR A 147 -11.26 12.09 7.18
CA THR A 147 -11.61 10.97 8.04
C THR A 147 -12.45 11.39 9.24
N GLY A 148 -12.04 12.46 9.94
CA GLY A 148 -12.81 13.00 11.06
C GLY A 148 -14.20 13.47 10.65
N ARG A 149 -14.34 14.13 9.51
CA ARG A 149 -15.64 14.57 8.96
C ARG A 149 -16.57 13.41 8.58
N TYR A 150 -16.00 12.27 8.16
CA TYR A 150 -16.76 11.05 7.89
C TYR A 150 -17.05 10.21 9.14
N GLY A 151 -16.62 10.67 10.33
CA GLY A 151 -16.98 10.07 11.60
C GLY A 151 -16.09 8.93 12.05
N ALA A 152 -14.95 8.68 11.39
CA ALA A 152 -14.05 7.64 11.84
C ALA A 152 -13.32 8.07 13.13
N ARG A 153 -13.44 7.23 14.17
CA ARG A 153 -12.78 7.44 15.46
C ARG A 153 -11.31 7.02 15.42
N TYR A 154 -10.96 6.02 14.62
CA TYR A 154 -9.61 5.50 14.52
C TYR A 154 -9.02 5.76 13.14
N PHE A 155 -7.74 6.15 13.13
CA PHE A 155 -7.00 6.39 11.88
C PHE A 155 -5.65 5.70 11.93
N LEU A 156 -5.47 4.69 11.06
CA LEU A 156 -4.19 4.03 10.90
C LEU A 156 -3.28 4.88 10.00
N ALA A 157 -2.14 5.30 10.52
CA ALA A 157 -1.18 6.14 9.82
C ALA A 157 0.17 5.43 9.66
N PRO A 158 0.90 5.64 8.56
CA PRO A 158 2.26 5.16 8.48
C PRO A 158 3.12 5.75 9.60
N LYS A 159 3.88 4.92 10.30
CA LYS A 159 4.78 5.36 11.38
C LYS A 159 5.75 6.46 10.91
N GLU A 160 6.18 6.38 9.66
CA GLU A 160 7.07 7.38 9.04
C GLU A 160 6.42 8.78 8.90
N ASN A 161 5.08 8.91 9.05
CA ASN A 161 4.40 10.20 9.07
C ASN A 161 4.23 10.78 10.48
N CYS A 162 4.65 10.08 11.54
CA CYS A 162 4.39 10.48 12.93
C CYS A 162 4.92 11.86 13.29
N ASP A 163 6.13 12.23 12.86
CA ASP A 163 6.70 13.55 13.16
C ASP A 163 5.80 14.68 12.65
N SER A 164 5.26 14.52 11.43
CA SER A 164 4.32 15.49 10.86
C SER A 164 2.99 15.51 11.60
N ILE A 165 2.52 14.36 12.07
CA ILE A 165 1.25 14.22 12.82
C ILE A 165 1.37 14.90 14.19
N VAL A 166 2.44 14.63 14.94
CA VAL A 166 2.70 15.27 16.25
C VAL A 166 2.76 16.79 16.12
N LYS A 167 3.47 17.28 15.11
CA LYS A 167 3.54 18.72 14.84
C LYS A 167 2.16 19.32 14.55
N MET A 168 1.36 18.69 13.68
CA MET A 168 0.02 19.16 13.36
C MET A 168 -0.91 19.12 14.57
N GLN A 169 -0.81 18.09 15.44
CA GLN A 169 -1.62 17.98 16.64
C GLN A 169 -1.30 19.09 17.64
N ALA A 170 -0.03 19.48 17.76
CA ALA A 170 0.39 20.60 18.59
C ALA A 170 -0.06 21.96 18.04
N GLU A 171 -0.07 22.15 16.71
CA GLU A 171 -0.46 23.40 16.05
C GLU A 171 -1.98 23.58 15.94
N ASP A 172 -2.73 22.52 15.68
CA ASP A 172 -4.20 22.54 15.49
C ASP A 172 -4.83 21.23 16.01
N PRO A 173 -5.05 21.11 17.33
CA PRO A 173 -5.68 19.93 17.93
C PRO A 173 -7.07 19.63 17.35
N ALA A 174 -7.82 20.66 16.94
CA ALA A 174 -9.18 20.51 16.41
C ALA A 174 -9.21 19.75 15.06
N LEU A 175 -8.09 19.68 14.36
CA LEU A 175 -7.92 18.88 13.13
C LEU A 175 -8.20 17.39 13.39
N PHE A 176 -7.98 16.92 14.62
CA PHE A 176 -8.13 15.52 15.02
C PHE A 176 -9.50 15.19 15.59
N ASN A 177 -10.45 16.10 15.55
CA ASN A 177 -11.81 15.82 15.95
C ASN A 177 -12.51 14.89 14.95
N TYR A 178 -13.31 13.93 15.45
CA TYR A 178 -14.25 13.19 14.61
C TYR A 178 -15.70 13.66 14.90
N TYR A 179 -16.54 13.54 13.88
CA TYR A 179 -17.87 14.13 13.86
C TYR A 179 -18.94 13.07 13.59
N HIS A 180 -20.12 13.27 14.15
CA HIS A 180 -21.33 12.58 13.75
C HIS A 180 -22.50 13.57 13.68
N ALA A 181 -23.28 13.50 12.59
CA ALA A 181 -24.37 14.45 12.33
C ALA A 181 -23.95 15.93 12.49
N GLY A 182 -22.73 16.28 12.07
CA GLY A 182 -22.16 17.61 12.17
C GLY A 182 -21.70 18.07 13.56
N GLN A 183 -21.77 17.18 14.55
CA GLN A 183 -21.33 17.46 15.94
C GLN A 183 -20.02 16.75 16.24
N VAL A 184 -19.09 17.43 16.94
CA VAL A 184 -17.89 16.81 17.49
C VAL A 184 -18.28 15.74 18.50
N LYS A 185 -17.73 14.54 18.37
CA LYS A 185 -17.93 13.41 19.28
C LYS A 185 -16.71 13.12 20.15
N GLY A 186 -15.56 13.57 19.72
CA GLY A 186 -14.32 13.40 20.46
C GLY A 186 -13.10 13.60 19.57
N GLU A 187 -11.94 13.26 20.12
CA GLU A 187 -10.68 13.26 19.40
C GLU A 187 -10.44 11.90 18.75
N MET A 188 -10.00 11.95 17.48
CA MET A 188 -9.63 10.77 16.70
C MET A 188 -8.34 10.15 17.25
N VAL A 189 -8.33 8.85 17.39
CA VAL A 189 -7.15 8.07 17.78
C VAL A 189 -6.31 7.79 16.55
N VAL A 190 -5.17 8.47 16.40
CA VAL A 190 -4.24 8.23 15.30
C VAL A 190 -3.19 7.22 15.74
N ILE A 191 -3.17 6.07 15.08
CA ILE A 191 -2.37 4.89 15.46
C ILE A 191 -1.29 4.65 14.41
N PRO A 192 0.00 4.72 14.78
CA PRO A 192 1.09 4.43 13.86
C PRO A 192 1.20 2.93 13.58
N VAL A 193 1.40 2.59 12.30
CA VAL A 193 1.65 1.23 11.85
C VAL A 193 2.82 1.19 10.86
N SER A 194 3.69 0.18 10.98
CA SER A 194 4.85 -0.03 10.10
C SER A 194 4.65 -1.22 9.18
N THR A 195 3.73 -2.13 9.52
CA THR A 195 3.46 -3.34 8.75
C THR A 195 1.97 -3.65 8.69
N LEU A 196 1.56 -4.47 7.72
CA LEU A 196 0.20 -5.01 7.63
C LEU A 196 -0.15 -5.83 8.88
N GLU A 197 0.79 -6.60 9.40
CA GLU A 197 0.60 -7.41 10.60
C GLU A 197 0.28 -6.53 11.82
N GLU A 198 1.02 -5.43 12.01
CA GLU A 198 0.73 -4.44 13.08
C GLU A 198 -0.66 -3.82 12.89
N ALA A 199 -1.05 -3.52 11.65
CA ALA A 199 -2.36 -2.96 11.36
C ALA A 199 -3.49 -3.95 11.68
N VAL A 200 -3.35 -5.23 11.32
CA VAL A 200 -4.30 -6.31 11.66
C VAL A 200 -4.44 -6.43 13.18
N LYS A 201 -3.33 -6.58 13.91
CA LYS A 201 -3.34 -6.65 15.39
C LYS A 201 -3.99 -5.44 16.04
N THR A 202 -3.78 -4.25 15.47
CA THR A 202 -4.42 -3.02 15.96
C THR A 202 -5.93 -3.06 15.76
N VAL A 203 -6.40 -3.49 14.61
CA VAL A 203 -7.84 -3.62 14.33
C VAL A 203 -8.48 -4.65 15.25
N GLU A 204 -7.83 -5.80 15.47
CA GLU A 204 -8.28 -6.82 16.42
C GLU A 204 -8.32 -6.30 17.85
N ALA A 205 -7.32 -5.51 18.30
CA ALA A 205 -7.33 -4.86 19.59
C ALA A 205 -8.48 -3.87 19.77
N ILE A 206 -8.77 -3.06 18.75
CA ILE A 206 -9.93 -2.16 18.73
C ILE A 206 -11.23 -2.97 18.84
N LYS A 207 -11.37 -4.04 18.05
CA LYS A 207 -12.53 -4.93 18.06
C LYS A 207 -12.75 -5.56 19.44
N SER A 208 -11.68 -6.03 20.09
CA SER A 208 -11.74 -6.66 21.42
C SER A 208 -12.01 -5.68 22.56
N GLY A 209 -12.16 -4.38 22.27
CA GLY A 209 -12.48 -3.38 23.27
C GLY A 209 -11.27 -2.83 24.04
N THR A 210 -10.05 -3.00 23.53
CA THR A 210 -8.86 -2.38 24.13
C THR A 210 -9.09 -0.88 24.35
N PRO A 211 -8.80 -0.33 25.55
CA PRO A 211 -8.94 1.10 25.83
C PRO A 211 -8.06 1.94 24.90
N ASP A 212 -8.56 3.11 24.50
CA ASP A 212 -7.88 4.00 23.55
C ASP A 212 -6.52 4.50 24.05
N ASP A 213 -6.36 4.68 25.35
CA ASP A 213 -5.10 5.07 26.00
C ASP A 213 -4.03 3.97 26.02
N SER A 214 -4.44 2.73 25.79
CA SER A 214 -3.55 1.57 25.67
C SER A 214 -3.10 1.32 24.23
N LEU A 215 -3.69 2.03 23.24
CA LEU A 215 -3.28 1.90 21.82
C LEU A 215 -2.03 2.74 21.52
N PRO A 216 -1.15 2.29 20.63
CA PRO A 216 0.03 3.07 20.23
C PRO A 216 -0.35 4.46 19.70
N ARG A 217 0.50 5.45 19.98
CA ARG A 217 0.32 6.84 19.52
C ARG A 217 1.57 7.34 18.82
N CYS A 218 1.39 8.28 17.89
CA CYS A 218 2.55 9.02 17.38
C CYS A 218 3.14 9.88 18.51
N GLY A 219 4.46 9.83 18.69
CA GLY A 219 5.17 10.61 19.71
C GLY A 219 5.28 9.95 21.09
N SER A 220 4.78 8.73 21.26
CA SER A 220 4.96 7.92 22.48
C SER A 220 6.17 6.97 22.35
#